data_5028b607dacd5fa8276a88857674f0fe
#
_entry.id   5028b607dacd5fa8276a88857674f0fe
#
_cell.length_a   1.000
_cell.length_b   1.000
_cell.length_c   1.000
_cell.angle_alpha   90.00
_cell.angle_beta   90.00
_cell.angle_gamma   90.00
#
_symmetry.space_group_name_H-M   'P 1'
#
loop_
_entity.id
_entity.type
_entity.pdbx_description
1 polymer ?
#
loop_
_entity_poly.entity_id
_entity_poly.type
_entity_poly.pdbx_seq_one_letter_code
_entity_poly.pdbx_strand_id
1 'polypeptide(L)'
;EKKSVIEGINAAISKLQELHPFSSRGYNFLLGKVTTKTKGAGAFKRWMMFLRWMVREDNIDMGLWSGIDKADLIMPLDTHTFNVGLHLGLLKRKSYDLQAAIELTKTLKGFDKNDPLKYDFALYRLGQEKLL
;
A
#
# COMPACT_ATOMS: atom_id res chain seq x y z
N GLU A 1 -13.99 -17.79 2.01
CA GLU A 1 -13.06 -17.05 2.85
C GLU A 1 -12.50 -15.88 2.05
N LYS A 2 -12.59 -14.64 2.61
CA LYS A 2 -12.12 -13.43 1.94
C LYS A 2 -10.59 -13.37 2.00
N LYS A 3 -9.93 -13.46 0.86
CA LYS A 3 -8.46 -13.33 0.78
C LYS A 3 -8.05 -11.89 1.09
N SER A 4 -6.93 -11.71 1.80
CA SER A 4 -6.37 -10.40 2.06
C SER A 4 -5.75 -9.79 0.79
N VAL A 5 -5.60 -8.47 0.77
CA VAL A 5 -4.90 -7.77 -0.32
C VAL A 5 -3.47 -8.29 -0.51
N ILE A 6 -2.78 -8.61 0.59
CA ILE A 6 -1.41 -9.16 0.54
C ILE A 6 -1.40 -10.54 -0.14
N GLU A 7 -2.35 -11.41 0.20
CA GLU A 7 -2.49 -12.72 -0.47
C GLU A 7 -2.76 -12.56 -1.96
N GLY A 8 -3.60 -11.59 -2.32
CA GLY A 8 -3.87 -11.25 -3.72
C GLY A 8 -2.63 -10.78 -4.47
N ILE A 9 -1.84 -9.90 -3.87
CA ILE A 9 -0.57 -9.44 -4.44
C ILE A 9 0.42 -10.60 -4.61
N ASN A 10 0.57 -11.44 -3.59
CA ASN A 10 1.43 -12.62 -3.67
C ASN A 10 1.01 -13.57 -4.79
N ALA A 11 -0.29 -13.81 -4.95
CA ALA A 11 -0.82 -14.63 -6.01
C ALA A 11 -0.56 -14.02 -7.40
N ALA A 12 -0.72 -12.70 -7.55
CA ALA A 12 -0.43 -11.98 -8.78
C ALA A 12 1.06 -12.06 -9.16
N ILE A 13 1.96 -11.84 -8.21
CA ILE A 13 3.41 -11.95 -8.42
C ILE A 13 3.76 -13.37 -8.86
N SER A 14 3.27 -14.38 -8.15
CA SER A 14 3.53 -15.79 -8.47
C SER A 14 3.02 -16.14 -9.86
N LYS A 15 1.84 -15.68 -10.24
CA LYS A 15 1.26 -15.92 -11.57
C LYS A 15 2.06 -15.26 -12.68
N LEU A 16 2.50 -14.03 -12.49
CA LEU A 16 3.34 -13.32 -13.46
C LEU A 16 4.70 -14.00 -13.64
N GLN A 17 5.30 -14.47 -12.55
CA GLN A 17 6.56 -15.23 -12.62
C GLN A 17 6.40 -16.58 -13.32
N GLU A 18 5.27 -17.26 -13.14
CA GLU A 18 4.92 -18.49 -13.85
C GLU A 18 4.75 -18.26 -15.35
N LEU A 19 4.03 -17.18 -15.73
CA LEU A 19 3.78 -16.84 -17.13
C LEU A 19 5.02 -16.35 -17.86
N HIS A 20 5.93 -15.71 -17.14
CA HIS A 20 7.17 -15.15 -17.68
C HIS A 20 8.33 -15.45 -16.73
N PRO A 21 8.91 -16.67 -16.80
CA PRO A 21 9.98 -17.11 -15.92
C PRO A 21 11.31 -16.45 -16.30
N PHE A 22 11.38 -15.15 -16.08
CA PHE A 22 12.52 -14.31 -16.38
C PHE A 22 13.02 -13.65 -15.09
N SER A 23 14.33 -13.52 -14.95
CA SER A 23 14.92 -12.83 -13.80
C SER A 23 15.86 -11.74 -14.28
N SER A 24 15.54 -10.51 -13.96
CA SER A 24 16.42 -9.36 -14.11
C SER A 24 16.21 -8.45 -12.92
N ARG A 25 17.18 -7.56 -12.68
CA ARG A 25 17.06 -6.57 -11.61
C ARG A 25 15.82 -5.68 -11.77
N GLY A 26 15.55 -5.22 -12.99
CA GLY A 26 14.40 -4.37 -13.29
C GLY A 26 13.07 -5.11 -13.12
N TYR A 27 12.97 -6.32 -13.62
CA TYR A 27 11.77 -7.14 -13.51
C TYR A 27 11.45 -7.48 -12.05
N ASN A 28 12.45 -7.92 -11.29
CA ASN A 28 12.29 -8.23 -9.87
C ASN A 28 11.91 -6.99 -9.05
N PHE A 29 12.49 -5.84 -9.39
CA PHE A 29 12.16 -4.56 -8.76
C PHE A 29 10.72 -4.13 -9.06
N LEU A 30 10.25 -4.33 -10.28
CA LEU A 30 8.88 -3.99 -10.70
C LEU A 30 7.84 -4.86 -9.98
N LEU A 31 8.03 -6.17 -9.98
CA LEU A 31 7.08 -7.11 -9.36
C LEU A 31 7.12 -7.10 -7.83
N GLY A 32 8.29 -6.89 -7.26
CA GLY A 32 8.51 -7.12 -5.84
C GLY A 32 8.65 -8.61 -5.52
N LYS A 33 8.72 -8.93 -4.24
CA LYS A 33 8.97 -10.28 -3.75
C LYS A 33 7.75 -10.79 -2.96
N VAL A 34 7.32 -12.00 -3.27
CA VAL A 34 6.32 -12.72 -2.46
C VAL A 34 6.79 -12.77 -1.00
N THR A 35 5.91 -12.46 -0.07
CA THR A 35 6.21 -12.50 1.35
C THR A 35 5.12 -13.21 2.15
N THR A 36 5.56 -13.97 3.16
CA THR A 36 4.69 -14.62 4.14
C THR A 36 4.67 -13.88 5.48
N LYS A 37 5.52 -12.86 5.62
CA LYS A 37 5.63 -12.04 6.83
C LYS A 37 5.47 -10.56 6.47
N THR A 38 5.09 -9.75 7.46
CA THR A 38 4.91 -8.30 7.30
C THR A 38 6.07 -7.49 7.86
N LYS A 39 6.66 -7.94 8.98
CA LYS A 39 7.82 -7.30 9.59
C LYS A 39 9.08 -7.54 8.77
N GLY A 40 9.77 -6.47 8.40
CA GLY A 40 10.97 -6.52 7.59
C GLY A 40 10.73 -6.83 6.10
N ALA A 41 9.48 -6.88 5.66
CA ALA A 41 9.12 -7.06 4.26
C ALA A 41 8.94 -5.72 3.56
N GLY A 42 9.18 -5.68 2.25
CA GLY A 42 8.90 -4.49 1.43
C GLY A 42 7.41 -4.11 1.47
N ALA A 43 7.12 -2.82 1.48
CA ALA A 43 5.77 -2.29 1.66
C ALA A 43 4.86 -2.41 0.43
N PHE A 44 5.32 -2.96 -0.68
CA PHE A 44 4.55 -3.11 -1.92
C PHE A 44 3.93 -1.80 -2.43
N LYS A 45 4.66 -0.70 -2.34
CA LYS A 45 4.14 0.62 -2.70
C LYS A 45 3.45 0.65 -4.07
N ARG A 46 4.10 0.10 -5.11
CA ARG A 46 3.54 0.11 -6.48
C ARG A 46 2.24 -0.67 -6.58
N TRP A 47 2.19 -1.86 -5.97
CA TRP A 47 0.98 -2.66 -5.93
C TRP A 47 -0.15 -1.96 -5.18
N MET A 48 0.16 -1.35 -4.02
CA MET A 48 -0.83 -0.64 -3.22
C MET A 48 -1.33 0.62 -3.93
N MET A 49 -0.46 1.37 -4.64
CA MET A 49 -0.86 2.51 -5.48
C MET A 49 -1.75 2.07 -6.63
N PHE A 50 -1.38 1.00 -7.33
CA PHE A 50 -2.16 0.45 -8.42
C PHE A 50 -3.56 0.02 -7.96
N LEU A 51 -3.63 -0.69 -6.83
CA LEU A 51 -4.91 -1.08 -6.23
C LEU A 51 -5.74 0.13 -5.82
N ARG A 52 -5.13 1.15 -5.25
CA ARG A 52 -5.83 2.39 -4.92
C ARG A 52 -6.48 3.00 -6.16
N TRP A 53 -5.73 3.16 -7.25
CA TRP A 53 -6.24 3.72 -8.49
C TRP A 53 -7.38 2.90 -9.10
N MET A 54 -7.30 1.58 -9.02
CA MET A 54 -8.27 0.68 -9.64
C MET A 54 -9.54 0.48 -8.81
N VAL A 55 -9.45 0.56 -7.51
CA VAL A 55 -10.55 0.20 -6.58
C VAL A 55 -11.30 1.43 -6.06
N ARG A 56 -10.59 2.50 -5.67
CA ARG A 56 -11.21 3.73 -5.20
C ARG A 56 -11.68 4.59 -6.38
N GLU A 57 -12.79 5.27 -6.20
CA GLU A 57 -13.32 6.21 -7.17
C GLU A 57 -13.51 7.59 -6.50
N ASP A 58 -12.76 8.58 -6.96
CA ASP A 58 -12.88 9.98 -6.56
C ASP A 58 -12.23 10.91 -7.62
N ASN A 59 -11.88 12.14 -7.24
CA ASN A 59 -11.23 13.09 -8.15
C ASN A 59 -9.80 12.67 -8.58
N ILE A 60 -9.21 11.70 -7.93
CA ILE A 60 -7.82 11.24 -8.14
C ILE A 60 -7.80 9.81 -8.68
N ASP A 61 -8.59 8.93 -8.09
CA ASP A 61 -8.59 7.50 -8.36
C ASP A 61 -9.70 7.11 -9.36
N MET A 62 -9.43 6.12 -10.20
CA MET A 62 -10.26 5.81 -11.38
C MET A 62 -11.44 4.89 -11.11
N GLY A 63 -11.34 4.00 -10.11
CA GLY A 63 -12.41 3.08 -9.72
C GLY A 63 -12.85 2.10 -10.81
N LEU A 64 -11.90 1.55 -11.56
CA LEU A 64 -12.20 0.66 -12.70
C LEU A 64 -12.51 -0.79 -12.29
N TRP A 65 -12.17 -1.19 -11.08
CA TRP A 65 -12.36 -2.56 -10.60
C TRP A 65 -13.46 -2.65 -9.56
N SER A 66 -14.27 -3.68 -9.68
CA SER A 66 -15.23 -4.13 -8.66
C SER A 66 -14.73 -5.40 -7.97
N GLY A 67 -15.34 -5.77 -6.85
CA GLY A 67 -15.02 -7.01 -6.13
C GLY A 67 -13.96 -6.89 -5.04
N ILE A 68 -13.28 -5.74 -4.93
CA ILE A 68 -12.40 -5.40 -3.81
C ILE A 68 -12.99 -4.19 -3.09
N ASP A 69 -13.17 -4.31 -1.77
CA ASP A 69 -13.64 -3.20 -0.96
C ASP A 69 -12.48 -2.23 -0.68
N LYS A 70 -12.69 -0.93 -0.91
CA LYS A 70 -11.69 0.11 -0.59
C LYS A 70 -11.30 0.13 0.89
N ALA A 71 -12.18 -0.36 1.78
CA ALA A 71 -11.88 -0.52 3.20
C ALA A 71 -10.78 -1.55 3.48
N ASP A 72 -10.51 -2.46 2.56
CA ASP A 72 -9.51 -3.51 2.69
C ASP A 72 -8.14 -3.12 2.11
N LEU A 73 -8.05 -1.96 1.46
CA LEU A 73 -6.81 -1.48 0.88
C LEU A 73 -5.78 -1.09 1.96
N ILE A 74 -4.51 -1.19 1.61
CA ILE A 74 -3.40 -0.83 2.49
C ILE A 74 -2.71 0.41 1.91
N MET A 75 -2.29 1.31 2.81
CA MET A 75 -1.62 2.57 2.46
C MET A 75 -0.38 2.30 1.60
N PRO A 76 -0.27 2.94 0.42
CA PRO A 76 0.98 2.94 -0.35
C PRO A 76 2.03 3.75 0.42
N LEU A 77 2.90 3.06 1.14
CA LEU A 77 3.88 3.71 2.01
C LEU A 77 5.10 4.16 1.22
N ASP A 78 5.40 5.44 1.27
CA ASP A 78 6.68 6.01 0.83
C ASP A 78 7.36 6.77 1.97
N THR A 79 8.55 7.30 1.70
CA THR A 79 9.33 8.03 2.70
C THR A 79 8.57 9.25 3.23
N HIS A 80 7.86 9.99 2.39
CA HIS A 80 7.10 11.16 2.82
C HIS A 80 5.94 10.76 3.74
N THR A 81 5.11 9.83 3.29
CA THR A 81 3.96 9.33 4.07
C THR A 81 4.41 8.67 5.39
N PHE A 82 5.51 7.92 5.35
CA PHE A 82 6.10 7.32 6.56
C PHE A 82 6.53 8.38 7.59
N ASN A 83 7.30 9.37 7.15
CA ASN A 83 7.80 10.43 8.03
C ASN A 83 6.66 11.31 8.57
N VAL A 84 5.69 11.66 7.74
CA VAL A 84 4.50 12.40 8.17
C VAL A 84 3.69 11.59 9.19
N GLY A 85 3.52 10.30 8.94
CA GLY A 85 2.83 9.39 9.86
C GLY A 85 3.49 9.35 11.24
N LEU A 86 4.83 9.29 11.28
CA LEU A 86 5.58 9.37 12.54
C LEU A 86 5.43 10.74 13.21
N HIS A 87 5.58 11.81 12.45
CA HIS A 87 5.52 13.18 12.99
C HIS A 87 4.14 13.52 13.59
N LEU A 88 3.08 13.10 12.93
CA LEU A 88 1.71 13.32 13.40
C LEU A 88 1.26 12.31 14.48
N GLY A 89 2.10 11.34 14.84
CA GLY A 89 1.73 10.32 15.82
C GLY A 89 0.74 9.28 15.31
N LEU A 90 0.51 9.23 14.00
CA LEU A 90 -0.35 8.24 13.36
C LEU A 90 0.30 6.86 13.26
N LEU A 91 1.63 6.83 13.29
CA LEU A 91 2.46 5.64 13.20
C LEU A 91 3.48 5.66 14.33
N LYS A 92 3.60 4.56 15.06
CA LYS A 92 4.61 4.40 16.13
C LYS A 92 5.81 3.58 15.70
N ARG A 93 5.62 2.68 14.74
CA ARG A 93 6.66 1.79 14.23
C ARG A 93 7.72 2.58 13.48
N LYS A 94 8.98 2.43 13.89
CA LYS A 94 10.13 3.15 13.31
C LYS A 94 10.79 2.42 12.13
N SER A 95 10.42 1.19 11.87
CA SER A 95 10.92 0.43 10.71
C SER A 95 10.03 0.68 9.50
N TYR A 96 10.65 1.05 8.37
CA TYR A 96 9.97 1.26 7.10
C TYR A 96 9.77 -0.09 6.40
N ASP A 97 8.61 -0.69 6.58
CA ASP A 97 8.26 -2.00 6.04
C ASP A 97 6.74 -2.17 5.83
N LEU A 98 6.32 -3.35 5.36
CA LEU A 98 4.91 -3.65 5.15
C LEU A 98 4.09 -3.56 6.45
N GLN A 99 4.67 -3.96 7.58
CA GLN A 99 4.00 -3.84 8.87
C GLN A 99 3.68 -2.38 9.22
N ALA A 100 4.59 -1.45 8.91
CA ALA A 100 4.35 -0.01 9.09
C ALA A 100 3.18 0.48 8.23
N ALA A 101 3.09 0.04 6.98
CA ALA A 101 1.97 0.37 6.10
C ALA A 101 0.63 -0.13 6.67
N ILE A 102 0.61 -1.35 7.22
CA ILE A 102 -0.57 -1.94 7.85
C ILE A 102 -0.98 -1.15 9.10
N GLU A 103 -0.02 -0.81 9.97
CA GLU A 103 -0.29 -0.04 11.19
C GLU A 103 -0.82 1.36 10.89
N LEU A 104 -0.22 2.06 9.93
CA LEU A 104 -0.72 3.37 9.50
C LEU A 104 -2.15 3.27 8.96
N THR A 105 -2.41 2.28 8.11
CA THR A 105 -3.76 2.04 7.56
C THR A 105 -4.77 1.77 8.69
N LYS A 106 -4.40 0.98 9.67
CA LYS A 106 -5.25 0.69 10.83
C LYS A 106 -5.59 1.96 11.62
N THR A 107 -4.63 2.85 11.81
CA THR A 107 -4.85 4.15 12.46
C THR A 107 -5.82 5.00 11.65
N LEU A 108 -5.65 5.07 10.33
CA LEU A 108 -6.52 5.83 9.44
C LEU A 108 -7.95 5.25 9.37
N LYS A 109 -8.12 3.95 9.52
CA LYS A 109 -9.43 3.32 9.68
C LYS A 109 -10.18 3.80 10.92
N GLY A 110 -9.48 4.26 11.94
CA GLY A 110 -10.09 4.89 13.10
C GLY A 110 -10.79 6.20 12.78
N PHE A 111 -10.38 6.90 11.72
CA PHE A 111 -11.03 8.12 11.23
C PHE A 111 -12.10 7.84 10.19
N ASP A 112 -11.85 6.90 9.29
CA ASP A 112 -12.81 6.43 8.29
C ASP A 112 -12.60 4.95 8.01
N LYS A 113 -13.45 4.12 8.60
CA LYS A 113 -13.36 2.66 8.46
C LYS A 113 -13.66 2.14 7.05
N ASN A 114 -14.37 2.93 6.24
CA ASN A 114 -14.81 2.55 4.90
C ASN A 114 -13.82 3.00 3.82
N ASP A 115 -13.00 4.01 4.11
CA ASP A 115 -12.08 4.59 3.14
C ASP A 115 -10.80 5.14 3.79
N PRO A 116 -9.94 4.28 4.34
CA PRO A 116 -8.72 4.74 5.01
C PRO A 116 -7.73 5.44 4.08
N LEU A 117 -7.72 5.10 2.79
CA LEU A 117 -6.77 5.65 1.82
C LEU A 117 -7.17 7.03 1.27
N LYS A 118 -8.31 7.57 1.66
CA LYS A 118 -8.68 8.94 1.25
C LYS A 118 -7.70 10.00 1.76
N TYR A 119 -6.93 9.68 2.80
CA TYR A 119 -5.93 10.59 3.38
C TYR A 119 -4.56 10.52 2.70
N ASP A 120 -4.33 9.54 1.82
CA ASP A 120 -3.01 9.26 1.24
C ASP A 120 -2.42 10.47 0.51
N PHE A 121 -3.18 11.07 -0.39
CA PHE A 121 -2.72 12.22 -1.16
C PHE A 121 -2.34 13.40 -0.24
N ALA A 122 -3.15 13.68 0.77
CA ALA A 122 -2.89 14.76 1.71
C ALA A 122 -1.61 14.51 2.54
N LEU A 123 -1.42 13.30 3.04
CA LEU A 123 -0.22 12.92 3.80
C LEU A 123 1.03 13.01 2.93
N TYR A 124 0.97 12.54 1.69
CA TYR A 124 2.06 12.65 0.73
C TYR A 124 2.44 14.11 0.46
N ARG A 125 1.45 14.97 0.20
CA ARG A 125 1.66 16.41 -0.08
C ARG A 125 2.26 17.14 1.10
N LEU A 126 1.80 16.87 2.32
CA LEU A 126 2.40 17.45 3.54
C LEU A 126 3.89 17.14 3.64
N GLY A 127 4.29 15.91 3.35
CA GLY A 127 5.69 15.51 3.37
C GLY A 127 6.49 16.10 2.21
N GLN A 128 5.92 16.12 1.02
CA GLN A 128 6.59 16.64 -0.18
C GLN A 128 6.86 18.14 -0.08
N GLU A 129 5.90 18.89 0.43
CA GLU A 129 5.99 20.34 0.57
C GLU A 129 6.68 20.78 1.85
N LYS A 130 7.15 19.85 2.67
CA LYS A 130 7.83 20.11 3.95
C LYS A 130 7.03 21.02 4.87
N LEU A 131 5.71 20.82 4.93
CA LEU A 131 4.79 21.61 5.75
C LEU A 131 4.78 21.18 7.23
N LEU A 132 5.55 20.16 7.57
CA LEU A 132 5.69 19.64 8.93
C LEU A 132 7.15 19.60 9.35
#